data_8c6e2cc5e6694575514bd6cd5b0a2c4b
#
_entry.id   8c6e2cc5e6694575514bd6cd5b0a2c4b
#
_cell.length_a   1.000
_cell.length_b   1.000
_cell.length_c   1.000
_cell.angle_alpha   90.00
_cell.angle_beta   90.00
_cell.angle_gamma   90.00
#
_symmetry.space_group_name_H-M   'P 1'
#
loop_
_entity.id
_entity.type
_entity.pdbx_description
1 polymer ?
#
loop_
_entity_poly.entity_id
_entity_poly.type
_entity_poly.pdbx_seq_one_letter_code
_entity_poly.pdbx_strand_id
1 'polypeptide(L)'
;MKAKTNVLIALRNILKHNSTRLTPIFTSNGSANQVGDNLEYFIKDMFCDAALQYTYADQKEKEYKKLLSWTGDSSHFPDLIVQGGVGVESKKVNDNSYSTIPLNSSYPKDYITRNSQNYPKDSLYYEPDVDWKRKPIIYAVGNLNTKNLNKKYQLISLWFAYENTMVPNNDYYKKIINGIRSSIKEANSDIKLIDSKELARAHGVDKLGRTNLRVRGMYELEHPAKIFEKYISDIKVPLNKSKVYVVMLDSELRNIISDMDTEWQSLSDELDQFKAIGNLIEKKINIPDPNNPDSTLPATIFIAYTD
;
A
#
# COMPACT_ATOMS: atom_id res chain seq x y z
N MET A 1 -7.31 2.79 -19.43
CA MET A 1 -8.62 2.59 -18.71
C MET A 1 -8.62 3.56 -17.56
N LYS A 2 -9.72 4.25 -17.37
CA LYS A 2 -9.96 5.08 -16.20
C LYS A 2 -10.03 4.20 -14.95
N ALA A 3 -9.37 4.62 -13.87
CA ALA A 3 -9.44 3.90 -12.61
C ALA A 3 -10.89 3.88 -12.08
N LYS A 4 -11.36 2.70 -11.66
CA LYS A 4 -12.75 2.53 -11.14
C LYS A 4 -12.96 3.17 -9.77
N THR A 5 -11.89 3.35 -9.01
CA THR A 5 -11.82 4.04 -7.72
C THR A 5 -10.38 4.51 -7.51
N ASN A 6 -10.12 5.32 -6.49
CA ASN A 6 -8.78 5.81 -6.17
C ASN A 6 -8.66 6.15 -4.68
N VAL A 7 -7.46 6.53 -4.24
CA VAL A 7 -7.17 6.81 -2.82
C VAL A 7 -7.91 8.05 -2.28
N LEU A 8 -8.26 9.02 -3.11
CA LEU A 8 -9.04 10.19 -2.67
C LEU A 8 -10.52 9.84 -2.48
N ILE A 9 -11.06 8.94 -3.30
CA ILE A 9 -12.38 8.34 -3.06
C ILE A 9 -12.36 7.55 -1.75
N ALA A 10 -11.31 6.73 -1.52
CA ALA A 10 -11.15 6.00 -0.25
C ALA A 10 -11.07 6.97 0.95
N LEU A 11 -10.32 8.06 0.85
CA LEU A 11 -10.25 9.10 1.87
C LEU A 11 -11.61 9.73 2.16
N ARG A 12 -12.36 10.11 1.11
CA ARG A 12 -13.72 10.62 1.21
C ARG A 12 -14.65 9.62 1.90
N ASN A 13 -14.54 8.33 1.56
CA ASN A 13 -15.35 7.27 2.16
C ASN A 13 -15.04 7.10 3.65
N ILE A 14 -13.77 7.18 4.05
CA ILE A 14 -13.36 7.18 5.46
C ILE A 14 -13.99 8.37 6.21
N LEU A 15 -13.93 9.57 5.63
CA LEU A 15 -14.51 10.76 6.22
C LEU A 15 -16.05 10.65 6.36
N LYS A 16 -16.73 10.11 5.35
CA LYS A 16 -18.18 9.84 5.41
C LYS A 16 -18.54 8.77 6.42
N HIS A 17 -17.76 7.69 6.49
CA HIS A 17 -17.96 6.62 7.47
C HIS A 17 -17.66 7.08 8.91
N ASN A 18 -16.80 8.09 9.04
CA ASN A 18 -16.39 8.73 10.30
C ASN A 18 -15.96 7.73 11.38
N SER A 19 -15.33 6.63 11.00
CA SER A 19 -14.82 5.62 11.92
C SER A 19 -13.66 4.86 11.29
N THR A 20 -12.65 4.56 12.10
CA THR A 20 -11.54 3.68 11.75
C THR A 20 -11.56 2.37 12.54
N ARG A 21 -12.70 2.01 13.08
CA ARG A 21 -12.87 0.76 13.83
C ARG A 21 -12.94 -0.42 12.87
N LEU A 22 -12.01 -1.37 13.06
CA LEU A 22 -12.00 -2.62 12.31
C LEU A 22 -13.12 -3.54 12.79
N THR A 23 -13.99 -3.94 11.88
CA THR A 23 -15.12 -4.84 12.19
C THR A 23 -14.73 -6.30 11.92
N PRO A 24 -15.22 -7.26 12.69
CA PRO A 24 -15.07 -8.67 12.38
C PRO A 24 -15.71 -9.00 11.02
N ILE A 25 -15.01 -9.78 10.21
CA ILE A 25 -15.52 -10.33 8.95
C ILE A 25 -15.68 -11.83 9.13
N PHE A 26 -16.82 -12.35 8.72
CA PHE A 26 -17.14 -13.76 8.86
C PHE A 26 -16.94 -14.51 7.55
N THR A 27 -16.40 -15.70 7.64
CA THR A 27 -16.35 -16.66 6.54
C THR A 27 -17.64 -17.46 6.46
N SER A 28 -17.87 -18.17 5.36
CA SER A 28 -19.10 -18.95 5.13
C SER A 28 -19.37 -20.04 6.18
N ASN A 29 -18.32 -20.49 6.89
CA ASN A 29 -18.44 -21.44 8.00
C ASN A 29 -18.69 -20.76 9.38
N GLY A 30 -18.89 -19.44 9.41
CA GLY A 30 -19.17 -18.67 10.62
C GLY A 30 -17.94 -18.31 11.46
N SER A 31 -16.71 -18.69 11.04
CA SER A 31 -15.51 -18.24 11.74
C SER A 31 -15.19 -16.80 11.41
N ALA A 32 -14.72 -16.04 12.42
CA ALA A 32 -14.26 -14.67 12.22
C ALA A 32 -12.79 -14.66 11.79
N ASN A 33 -12.44 -13.78 10.85
CA ASN A 33 -11.07 -13.57 10.42
C ASN A 33 -10.19 -13.00 11.53
N GLN A 34 -8.89 -13.21 11.42
CA GLN A 34 -7.91 -12.60 12.33
C GLN A 34 -7.88 -11.08 12.18
N VAL A 35 -7.45 -10.38 13.24
CA VAL A 35 -7.42 -8.89 13.25
C VAL A 35 -6.54 -8.28 12.16
N GLY A 36 -5.50 -9.01 11.69
CA GLY A 36 -4.67 -8.57 10.57
C GLY A 36 -5.47 -8.45 9.28
N ASP A 37 -6.26 -9.48 9.00
CA ASP A 37 -7.11 -9.55 7.81
C ASP A 37 -8.18 -8.45 7.83
N ASN A 38 -8.62 -8.04 9.02
CA ASN A 38 -9.62 -6.98 9.15
C ASN A 38 -9.11 -5.60 8.70
N LEU A 39 -7.79 -5.32 8.78
CA LEU A 39 -7.21 -4.11 8.19
C LEU A 39 -7.32 -4.11 6.67
N GLU A 40 -7.00 -5.25 6.04
CA GLU A 40 -7.13 -5.40 4.59
C GLU A 40 -8.58 -5.23 4.13
N TYR A 41 -9.53 -5.83 4.84
CA TYR A 41 -10.96 -5.64 4.57
C TYR A 41 -11.40 -4.19 4.75
N PHE A 42 -10.95 -3.52 5.81
CA PHE A 42 -11.24 -2.10 6.02
C PHE A 42 -10.74 -1.25 4.85
N ILE A 43 -9.49 -1.48 4.41
CA ILE A 43 -8.93 -0.77 3.27
C ILE A 43 -9.76 -1.04 2.01
N LYS A 44 -10.08 -2.30 1.71
CA LYS A 44 -10.93 -2.68 0.56
C LYS A 44 -12.31 -2.02 0.62
N ASP A 45 -12.94 -1.98 1.81
CA ASP A 45 -14.22 -1.29 2.03
C ASP A 45 -14.12 0.20 1.71
N MET A 46 -13.01 0.85 2.06
CA MET A 46 -12.82 2.27 1.76
C MET A 46 -12.64 2.55 0.27
N PHE A 47 -12.03 1.63 -0.47
CA PHE A 47 -12.00 1.71 -1.93
C PHE A 47 -13.33 1.30 -2.59
N CYS A 48 -14.22 0.61 -1.86
CA CYS A 48 -15.50 0.10 -2.34
C CYS A 48 -16.57 0.20 -1.23
N ASP A 49 -17.12 1.40 -1.02
CA ASP A 49 -18.06 1.71 0.06
C ASP A 49 -19.34 0.88 0.01
N ALA A 50 -19.76 0.41 -1.18
CA ALA A 50 -20.88 -0.52 -1.32
C ALA A 50 -20.69 -1.84 -0.54
N ALA A 51 -19.44 -2.21 -0.21
CA ALA A 51 -19.15 -3.41 0.56
C ALA A 51 -19.37 -3.22 2.08
N LEU A 52 -19.51 -1.98 2.57
CA LEU A 52 -19.71 -1.69 4.01
C LEU A 52 -20.99 -2.29 4.59
N GLN A 53 -22.01 -2.48 3.76
CA GLN A 53 -23.30 -3.05 4.20
C GLN A 53 -23.24 -4.55 4.51
N TYR A 54 -22.15 -5.23 4.16
CA TYR A 54 -21.99 -6.68 4.35
C TYR A 54 -20.98 -6.99 5.43
N THR A 55 -21.20 -8.13 6.13
CA THR A 55 -20.30 -8.67 7.15
C THR A 55 -19.66 -10.01 6.75
N TYR A 56 -20.16 -10.64 5.69
CA TYR A 56 -19.62 -11.89 5.17
C TYR A 56 -18.66 -11.64 4.01
N ALA A 57 -17.54 -12.36 4.04
CA ALA A 57 -16.44 -12.19 3.07
C ALA A 57 -16.90 -12.43 1.61
N ASP A 58 -17.71 -13.44 1.37
CA ASP A 58 -18.22 -13.78 0.04
C ASP A 58 -19.17 -12.72 -0.54
N GLN A 59 -19.92 -12.04 0.31
CA GLN A 59 -20.79 -10.92 -0.09
C GLN A 59 -19.96 -9.68 -0.43
N LYS A 60 -18.98 -9.35 0.41
CA LYS A 60 -18.04 -8.26 0.15
C LYS A 60 -17.25 -8.47 -1.14
N GLU A 61 -16.81 -9.70 -1.39
CA GLU A 61 -16.03 -10.07 -2.56
C GLU A 61 -16.78 -9.80 -3.89
N LYS A 62 -18.09 -9.97 -3.90
CA LYS A 62 -18.94 -9.64 -5.07
C LYS A 62 -18.92 -8.13 -5.37
N GLU A 63 -18.91 -7.29 -4.32
CA GLU A 63 -18.81 -5.84 -4.50
C GLU A 63 -17.40 -5.41 -4.91
N TYR A 64 -16.37 -5.96 -4.25
CA TYR A 64 -14.98 -5.66 -4.58
C TYR A 64 -14.65 -5.92 -6.04
N LYS A 65 -15.10 -7.03 -6.62
CA LYS A 65 -14.86 -7.40 -8.04
C LYS A 65 -15.41 -6.39 -9.04
N LYS A 66 -16.30 -5.49 -8.64
CA LYS A 66 -16.81 -4.41 -9.50
C LYS A 66 -15.77 -3.29 -9.70
N LEU A 67 -14.89 -3.08 -8.71
CA LEU A 67 -13.92 -1.99 -8.66
C LEU A 67 -12.47 -2.45 -8.58
N LEU A 68 -12.21 -3.64 -8.02
CA LEU A 68 -10.89 -4.20 -7.82
C LEU A 68 -10.66 -5.36 -8.80
N SER A 69 -9.48 -5.41 -9.41
CA SER A 69 -9.06 -6.54 -10.25
C SER A 69 -8.37 -7.65 -9.44
N TRP A 70 -7.98 -7.33 -8.20
CA TRP A 70 -7.37 -8.26 -7.25
C TRP A 70 -7.74 -7.89 -5.82
N THR A 71 -7.99 -8.90 -4.99
CA THR A 71 -8.47 -8.74 -3.61
C THR A 71 -7.60 -9.45 -2.57
N GLY A 72 -6.41 -9.92 -3.00
CA GLY A 72 -5.36 -10.44 -2.12
C GLY A 72 -5.38 -11.95 -1.90
N ASP A 73 -4.18 -12.48 -1.68
CA ASP A 73 -3.90 -13.79 -1.09
C ASP A 73 -2.49 -13.78 -0.45
N SER A 74 -2.10 -14.88 0.19
CA SER A 74 -0.83 -15.01 0.90
C SER A 74 0.41 -15.12 -0.01
N SER A 75 0.26 -15.23 -1.32
CA SER A 75 1.35 -15.54 -2.26
C SER A 75 1.64 -14.47 -3.30
N HIS A 76 0.73 -13.55 -3.50
CA HIS A 76 0.83 -12.47 -4.49
C HIS A 76 1.02 -11.10 -3.84
N PHE A 77 1.47 -10.15 -4.65
CA PHE A 77 1.68 -8.76 -4.31
C PHE A 77 1.03 -7.88 -5.38
N PRO A 78 0.35 -6.81 -5.02
CA PRO A 78 0.01 -6.33 -3.67
C PRO A 78 -1.28 -7.00 -3.12
N ASP A 79 -1.73 -6.58 -1.91
CA ASP A 79 -2.93 -7.09 -1.26
C ASP A 79 -4.23 -6.75 -2.00
N LEU A 80 -4.27 -5.63 -2.74
CA LEU A 80 -5.36 -5.32 -3.66
C LEU A 80 -4.87 -4.54 -4.88
N ILE A 81 -5.60 -4.63 -5.99
CA ILE A 81 -5.35 -3.85 -7.21
C ILE A 81 -6.67 -3.23 -7.67
N VAL A 82 -6.65 -1.92 -7.85
CA VAL A 82 -7.78 -1.18 -8.43
C VAL A 82 -7.83 -1.43 -9.94
N GLN A 83 -9.02 -1.72 -10.48
CA GLN A 83 -9.21 -1.82 -11.92
C GLN A 83 -8.84 -0.50 -12.60
N GLY A 84 -7.87 -0.55 -13.53
CA GLY A 84 -7.34 0.62 -14.21
C GLY A 84 -6.48 1.56 -13.34
N GLY A 85 -6.29 1.24 -12.05
CA GLY A 85 -5.63 2.10 -11.08
C GLY A 85 -4.41 1.47 -10.40
N VAL A 86 -4.20 1.85 -9.16
CA VAL A 86 -3.03 1.51 -8.31
C VAL A 86 -3.12 0.12 -7.69
N GLY A 87 -1.97 -0.40 -7.25
CA GLY A 87 -1.91 -1.47 -6.26
C GLY A 87 -1.78 -0.92 -4.84
N VAL A 88 -2.35 -1.59 -3.85
CA VAL A 88 -2.22 -1.21 -2.43
C VAL A 88 -1.74 -2.41 -1.62
N GLU A 89 -0.67 -2.20 -0.89
CA GLU A 89 -0.09 -3.17 0.05
C GLU A 89 -0.34 -2.71 1.47
N SER A 90 -0.99 -3.52 2.28
CA SER A 90 -1.36 -3.20 3.65
C SER A 90 -0.30 -3.68 4.65
N LYS A 91 -0.04 -2.88 5.66
CA LYS A 91 0.88 -3.22 6.74
C LYS A 91 0.29 -2.81 8.08
N LYS A 92 0.21 -3.75 9.01
CA LYS A 92 -0.29 -3.51 10.35
C LYS A 92 0.86 -3.29 11.31
N VAL A 93 0.74 -2.23 12.12
CA VAL A 93 1.63 -1.94 13.24
C VAL A 93 0.77 -1.80 14.50
N ASN A 94 1.28 -2.20 15.64
CA ASN A 94 0.54 -2.11 16.90
C ASN A 94 0.85 -0.80 17.63
N ASP A 95 -0.19 -0.21 18.18
CA ASP A 95 -0.15 1.00 19.02
C ASP A 95 0.57 2.19 18.32
N ASN A 96 1.19 3.07 19.08
CA ASN A 96 1.98 4.20 18.58
C ASN A 96 3.42 3.80 18.23
N SER A 97 3.68 2.54 17.89
CA SER A 97 4.99 2.14 17.42
C SER A 97 5.22 2.66 16.00
N TYR A 98 6.33 3.35 15.80
CA TYR A 98 6.83 3.75 14.48
C TYR A 98 8.09 2.94 14.14
N SER A 99 8.05 1.64 14.48
CA SER A 99 9.09 0.69 14.06
C SER A 99 9.11 0.54 12.55
N THR A 100 10.23 0.05 12.03
CA THR A 100 10.35 -0.31 10.63
C THR A 100 9.32 -1.38 10.24
N ILE A 101 8.90 -1.35 9.00
CA ILE A 101 7.87 -2.22 8.44
C ILE A 101 8.56 -3.32 7.65
N PRO A 102 8.44 -4.59 8.03
CA PRO A 102 9.05 -5.69 7.30
C PRO A 102 8.34 -5.94 5.96
N LEU A 103 9.11 -6.09 4.90
CA LEU A 103 8.62 -6.34 3.53
C LEU A 103 8.84 -7.78 3.06
N ASN A 104 9.01 -8.73 3.97
CA ASN A 104 9.02 -10.18 3.76
C ASN A 104 9.67 -10.65 2.44
N SER A 105 11.00 -10.52 2.34
CA SER A 105 11.81 -10.98 1.21
C SER A 105 11.60 -10.21 -0.12
N SER A 106 10.97 -9.07 -0.08
CA SER A 106 10.78 -8.19 -1.23
C SER A 106 11.33 -6.80 -0.93
N TYR A 107 11.95 -6.16 -1.92
CA TYR A 107 12.26 -4.73 -1.82
C TYR A 107 10.96 -3.91 -1.99
N PRO A 108 10.93 -2.65 -1.51
CA PRO A 108 9.81 -1.74 -1.78
C PRO A 108 9.64 -1.56 -3.29
N LYS A 109 8.41 -1.58 -3.79
CA LYS A 109 8.14 -1.46 -5.22
C LYS A 109 7.37 -0.17 -5.50
N ASP A 110 7.94 0.70 -6.32
CA ASP A 110 7.28 1.92 -6.79
C ASP A 110 6.14 1.61 -7.78
N TYR A 111 6.28 0.52 -8.52
CA TYR A 111 5.24 0.02 -9.43
C TYR A 111 5.31 -1.50 -9.59
N ILE A 112 4.21 -2.05 -10.08
CA ILE A 112 4.13 -3.40 -10.63
C ILE A 112 3.87 -3.36 -12.13
N THR A 113 4.27 -4.44 -12.80
CA THR A 113 3.99 -4.73 -14.21
C THR A 113 3.35 -6.11 -14.32
N ARG A 114 2.76 -6.43 -15.47
CA ARG A 114 2.23 -7.78 -15.76
C ARG A 114 3.27 -8.89 -15.63
N ASN A 115 4.56 -8.54 -15.77
CA ASN A 115 5.70 -9.44 -15.67
C ASN A 115 6.35 -9.42 -14.27
N SER A 116 5.81 -8.68 -13.32
CA SER A 116 6.31 -8.70 -11.94
C SER A 116 6.14 -10.08 -11.34
N GLN A 117 7.17 -10.56 -10.64
CA GLN A 117 7.31 -11.96 -10.21
C GLN A 117 6.14 -12.48 -9.34
N ASN A 118 5.56 -11.63 -8.52
CA ASN A 118 4.46 -11.97 -7.61
C ASN A 118 3.13 -11.32 -8.06
N TYR A 119 3.05 -10.89 -9.32
CA TYR A 119 1.83 -10.31 -9.85
C TYR A 119 0.72 -11.38 -9.96
N PRO A 120 -0.50 -11.11 -9.47
CA PRO A 120 -1.62 -12.02 -9.57
C PRO A 120 -2.18 -12.02 -10.99
N LYS A 121 -1.90 -13.05 -11.76
CA LYS A 121 -2.32 -13.14 -13.17
C LYS A 121 -3.83 -13.14 -13.34
N ASP A 122 -4.55 -13.64 -12.35
CA ASP A 122 -6.02 -13.68 -12.35
C ASP A 122 -6.64 -12.28 -12.39
N SER A 123 -5.91 -11.25 -11.93
CA SER A 123 -6.35 -9.86 -12.04
C SER A 123 -6.60 -9.42 -13.49
N LEU A 124 -5.91 -10.04 -14.45
CA LEU A 124 -6.07 -9.73 -15.87
C LEU A 124 -7.47 -10.08 -16.43
N TYR A 125 -8.19 -11.01 -15.80
CA TYR A 125 -9.58 -11.32 -16.18
C TYR A 125 -10.53 -10.13 -15.96
N TYR A 126 -10.22 -9.26 -15.01
CA TYR A 126 -11.00 -8.07 -14.71
C TYR A 126 -10.52 -6.83 -15.46
N GLU A 127 -9.43 -6.96 -16.20
CA GLU A 127 -8.82 -5.89 -17.01
C GLU A 127 -8.41 -6.42 -18.39
N PRO A 128 -9.31 -7.10 -19.16
CA PRO A 128 -8.92 -7.78 -20.40
C PRO A 128 -8.45 -6.82 -21.50
N ASP A 129 -9.06 -5.63 -21.57
CA ASP A 129 -8.85 -4.67 -22.65
C ASP A 129 -7.87 -3.55 -22.28
N VAL A 130 -7.15 -3.70 -21.16
CA VAL A 130 -6.28 -2.64 -20.65
C VAL A 130 -4.83 -2.95 -21.00
N ASP A 131 -4.27 -2.19 -21.91
CA ASP A 131 -2.83 -2.14 -22.14
C ASP A 131 -2.16 -1.16 -21.17
N TRP A 132 -2.01 -1.60 -19.91
CA TRP A 132 -1.24 -0.84 -18.94
C TRP A 132 0.20 -1.35 -18.86
N LYS A 133 1.16 -0.43 -18.82
CA LYS A 133 2.58 -0.76 -18.72
C LYS A 133 3.02 -0.97 -17.28
N ARG A 134 2.50 -0.15 -16.35
CA ARG A 134 2.81 -0.21 -14.92
C ARG A 134 1.66 0.35 -14.09
N LYS A 135 1.53 -0.13 -12.86
CA LYS A 135 0.62 0.38 -11.83
C LYS A 135 1.43 0.87 -10.64
N PRO A 136 1.26 2.11 -10.18
CA PRO A 136 1.89 2.61 -8.95
C PRO A 136 1.47 1.79 -7.73
N ILE A 137 2.29 1.82 -6.68
CA ILE A 137 2.02 1.15 -5.41
C ILE A 137 1.81 2.17 -4.31
N ILE A 138 0.79 1.92 -3.50
CA ILE A 138 0.53 2.61 -2.23
C ILE A 138 0.81 1.64 -1.09
N TYR A 139 1.60 2.05 -0.11
CA TYR A 139 1.69 1.36 1.18
C TYR A 139 0.63 1.92 2.12
N ALA A 140 -0.29 1.05 2.55
CA ALA A 140 -1.34 1.37 3.50
C ALA A 140 -0.92 0.87 4.90
N VAL A 141 -0.40 1.78 5.74
CA VAL A 141 0.16 1.42 7.05
C VAL A 141 -0.80 1.82 8.15
N GLY A 142 -1.40 0.83 8.83
CA GLY A 142 -2.37 1.03 9.90
C GLY A 142 -1.77 0.77 11.28
N ASN A 143 -1.80 1.78 12.16
CA ASN A 143 -1.47 1.65 13.59
C ASN A 143 -2.72 1.25 14.37
N LEU A 144 -2.79 -0.01 14.78
CA LEU A 144 -3.93 -0.57 15.50
C LEU A 144 -3.79 -0.39 17.01
N ASN A 145 -4.81 0.16 17.65
CA ASN A 145 -4.86 0.26 19.10
C ASN A 145 -5.08 -1.12 19.72
N THR A 146 -4.10 -1.57 20.51
CA THR A 146 -4.16 -2.86 21.22
C THR A 146 -4.25 -2.70 22.73
N LYS A 147 -3.87 -1.53 23.28
CA LYS A 147 -3.75 -1.29 24.73
C LYS A 147 -5.01 -0.69 25.36
N ASN A 148 -5.69 0.22 24.64
CA ASN A 148 -6.89 0.86 25.18
C ASN A 148 -8.10 -0.02 24.90
N LEU A 149 -8.65 -0.68 25.92
CA LEU A 149 -9.79 -1.59 25.80
C LEU A 149 -11.05 -0.93 25.23
N ASN A 150 -11.28 0.36 25.52
CA ASN A 150 -12.43 1.11 25.01
C ASN A 150 -12.32 1.42 23.50
N LYS A 151 -11.09 1.43 22.97
CA LYS A 151 -10.77 1.68 21.56
C LYS A 151 -10.12 0.47 20.87
N LYS A 152 -10.33 -0.71 21.44
CA LYS A 152 -9.79 -1.95 20.88
C LYS A 152 -10.29 -2.13 19.44
N TYR A 153 -9.39 -2.51 18.55
CA TYR A 153 -9.62 -2.65 17.11
C TYR A 153 -9.89 -1.34 16.36
N GLN A 154 -9.66 -0.18 16.96
CA GLN A 154 -9.65 1.11 16.25
C GLN A 154 -8.25 1.43 15.78
N LEU A 155 -8.11 1.97 14.57
CA LEU A 155 -6.84 2.49 14.10
C LEU A 155 -6.56 3.84 14.79
N ILE A 156 -5.35 3.99 15.31
CA ILE A 156 -4.84 5.26 15.83
C ILE A 156 -4.49 6.17 14.66
N SER A 157 -3.85 5.57 13.64
CA SER A 157 -3.56 6.22 12.38
C SER A 157 -3.59 5.24 11.22
N LEU A 158 -3.90 5.74 10.03
CA LEU A 158 -3.79 5.03 8.76
C LEU A 158 -3.07 5.92 7.76
N TRP A 159 -2.00 5.41 7.16
CA TRP A 159 -1.23 6.08 6.13
C TRP A 159 -1.46 5.42 4.79
N PHE A 160 -1.82 6.18 3.80
CA PHE A 160 -1.74 5.81 2.39
C PHE A 160 -0.60 6.62 1.78
N ALA A 161 0.57 6.02 1.67
CA ALA A 161 1.75 6.68 1.11
C ALA A 161 2.13 6.04 -0.22
N TYR A 162 2.17 6.83 -1.28
CA TYR A 162 2.72 6.37 -2.54
C TYR A 162 4.19 6.04 -2.35
N GLU A 163 4.60 4.90 -2.83
CA GLU A 163 5.95 4.38 -2.58
C GLU A 163 7.03 5.35 -3.09
N ASN A 164 6.81 5.96 -4.26
CA ASN A 164 7.71 6.93 -4.86
C ASN A 164 7.89 8.24 -4.08
N THR A 165 7.15 8.42 -2.97
CA THR A 165 7.37 9.50 -2.01
C THR A 165 8.32 9.14 -0.87
N MET A 166 8.69 7.86 -0.74
CA MET A 166 9.42 7.33 0.41
C MET A 166 10.77 6.72 0.04
N VAL A 167 10.85 6.01 -1.07
CA VAL A 167 12.03 5.20 -1.45
C VAL A 167 12.32 5.32 -2.95
N PRO A 168 13.57 5.00 -3.37
CA PRO A 168 13.96 5.06 -4.77
C PRO A 168 13.24 3.99 -5.61
N ASN A 169 13.31 4.17 -6.92
CA ASN A 169 12.66 3.27 -7.88
C ASN A 169 13.22 1.83 -7.86
N ASN A 170 12.46 0.91 -8.44
CA ASN A 170 12.80 -0.51 -8.49
C ASN A 170 14.22 -0.81 -9.02
N ASP A 171 14.75 0.00 -9.91
CA ASP A 171 16.05 -0.26 -10.55
C ASP A 171 17.22 -0.07 -9.58
N TYR A 172 17.06 0.77 -8.56
CA TYR A 172 18.04 0.89 -7.48
C TYR A 172 18.22 -0.44 -6.74
N TYR A 173 17.12 -1.07 -6.35
CA TYR A 173 17.15 -2.36 -5.64
C TYR A 173 17.62 -3.52 -6.52
N LYS A 174 17.26 -3.52 -7.80
CA LYS A 174 17.75 -4.51 -8.77
C LYS A 174 19.28 -4.47 -8.91
N LYS A 175 19.89 -3.28 -8.85
CA LYS A 175 21.36 -3.15 -8.85
C LYS A 175 21.98 -3.84 -7.63
N ILE A 176 21.41 -3.64 -6.43
CA ILE A 176 21.86 -4.30 -5.19
C ILE A 176 21.75 -5.83 -5.34
N ILE A 177 20.60 -6.32 -5.81
CA ILE A 177 20.37 -7.76 -6.01
C ILE A 177 21.37 -8.34 -7.00
N ASN A 178 21.61 -7.65 -8.11
CA ASN A 178 22.60 -8.09 -9.12
C ASN A 178 24.02 -8.11 -8.54
N GLY A 179 24.40 -7.12 -7.71
CA GLY A 179 25.66 -7.13 -6.98
C GLY A 179 25.84 -8.37 -6.10
N ILE A 180 24.82 -8.70 -5.30
CA ILE A 180 24.83 -9.93 -4.45
C ILE A 180 25.00 -11.18 -5.32
N ARG A 181 24.27 -11.29 -6.44
CA ARG A 181 24.38 -12.43 -7.38
C ARG A 181 25.76 -12.53 -8.01
N SER A 182 26.37 -11.42 -8.39
CA SER A 182 27.73 -11.36 -8.93
C SER A 182 28.75 -11.84 -7.90
N SER A 183 28.68 -11.37 -6.65
CA SER A 183 29.59 -11.80 -5.58
C SER A 183 29.51 -13.30 -5.31
N ILE A 184 28.33 -13.92 -5.42
CA ILE A 184 28.20 -15.39 -5.27
C ILE A 184 28.92 -16.11 -6.42
N LYS A 185 28.85 -15.60 -7.67
CA LYS A 185 29.56 -16.17 -8.81
C LYS A 185 31.08 -16.00 -8.69
N GLU A 186 31.54 -14.86 -8.17
CA GLU A 186 32.95 -14.58 -7.95
C GLU A 186 33.55 -15.54 -6.87
N ALA A 187 32.76 -15.89 -5.86
CA ALA A 187 33.21 -16.84 -4.85
C ALA A 187 33.46 -18.24 -5.40
N ASN A 188 32.72 -18.66 -6.43
CA ASN A 188 32.94 -19.92 -7.15
C ASN A 188 32.25 -19.83 -8.54
N SER A 189 33.05 -19.84 -9.60
CA SER A 189 32.58 -19.75 -10.99
C SER A 189 31.69 -20.90 -11.45
N ASP A 190 31.80 -22.06 -10.80
CA ASP A 190 31.00 -23.24 -11.14
C ASP A 190 29.58 -23.22 -10.61
N ILE A 191 29.27 -22.26 -9.74
CA ILE A 191 27.94 -22.10 -9.15
C ILE A 191 26.95 -21.70 -10.23
N LYS A 192 25.87 -22.47 -10.35
CA LYS A 192 24.74 -22.18 -11.23
C LYS A 192 23.68 -21.36 -10.46
N LEU A 193 23.59 -20.07 -10.77
CA LEU A 193 22.48 -19.25 -10.29
C LEU A 193 21.19 -19.59 -11.03
N ILE A 194 20.09 -19.64 -10.29
CA ILE A 194 18.77 -19.95 -10.81
C ILE A 194 17.85 -18.77 -10.55
N ASP A 195 16.97 -18.48 -11.49
CA ASP A 195 15.91 -17.49 -11.30
C ASP A 195 14.94 -17.96 -10.22
N SER A 196 14.73 -17.12 -9.24
CA SER A 196 13.88 -17.40 -8.09
C SER A 196 13.33 -16.13 -7.47
N LYS A 197 12.32 -16.28 -6.60
CA LYS A 197 11.76 -15.20 -5.77
C LYS A 197 12.74 -14.70 -4.69
N GLU A 198 13.89 -15.36 -4.52
CA GLU A 198 14.91 -15.03 -3.51
C GLU A 198 15.95 -14.07 -4.10
N LEU A 199 16.72 -13.40 -3.26
CA LEU A 199 17.82 -12.52 -3.71
C LEU A 199 18.77 -13.30 -4.61
N ALA A 200 19.15 -14.51 -4.19
CA ALA A 200 19.87 -15.46 -5.02
C ALA A 200 19.51 -16.89 -4.64
N ARG A 201 19.55 -17.78 -5.63
CA ARG A 201 19.47 -19.23 -5.44
C ARG A 201 20.51 -19.88 -6.32
N ALA A 202 21.30 -20.77 -5.72
CA ALA A 202 22.37 -21.47 -6.42
C ALA A 202 22.30 -22.96 -6.12
N HIS A 203 22.55 -23.78 -7.12
CA HIS A 203 22.61 -25.23 -6.99
C HIS A 203 24.05 -25.71 -7.05
N GLY A 204 24.33 -26.80 -6.32
CA GLY A 204 25.62 -27.47 -6.39
C GLY A 204 26.76 -26.61 -5.90
N VAL A 205 26.61 -25.95 -4.75
CA VAL A 205 27.66 -25.03 -4.23
C VAL A 205 28.86 -25.73 -3.60
N ASP A 206 28.80 -27.05 -3.38
CA ASP A 206 29.91 -27.90 -2.96
C ASP A 206 30.48 -28.72 -4.11
N LYS A 207 31.69 -29.26 -3.92
CA LYS A 207 32.40 -30.03 -4.95
C LYS A 207 31.65 -31.28 -5.46
N LEU A 208 30.70 -31.80 -4.70
CA LEU A 208 29.89 -32.94 -5.09
C LEU A 208 28.53 -32.54 -5.65
N GLY A 209 28.21 -31.25 -5.68
CA GLY A 209 26.94 -30.73 -6.17
C GLY A 209 25.71 -31.09 -5.34
N ARG A 210 25.89 -31.43 -4.06
CA ARG A 210 24.82 -31.92 -3.17
C ARG A 210 24.15 -30.83 -2.34
N THR A 211 24.80 -29.67 -2.22
CA THR A 211 24.31 -28.54 -1.41
C THR A 211 23.80 -27.42 -2.30
N ASN A 212 22.67 -26.83 -1.91
CA ASN A 212 22.09 -25.66 -2.55
C ASN A 212 22.15 -24.46 -1.61
N LEU A 213 22.48 -23.29 -2.15
CA LEU A 213 22.45 -22.03 -1.42
C LEU A 213 21.15 -21.28 -1.74
N ARG A 214 20.48 -20.77 -0.69
CA ARG A 214 19.36 -19.86 -0.78
C ARG A 214 19.67 -18.59 0.00
N VAL A 215 19.74 -17.46 -0.69
CA VAL A 215 19.94 -16.15 -0.06
C VAL A 215 18.59 -15.44 0.00
N ARG A 216 18.08 -15.29 1.20
CA ARG A 216 16.88 -14.54 1.48
C ARG A 216 17.24 -13.21 2.10
N GLY A 217 16.66 -12.12 1.58
CA GLY A 217 16.79 -10.81 2.19
C GLY A 217 15.45 -10.39 2.76
N MET A 218 15.49 -9.68 3.87
CA MET A 218 14.35 -8.97 4.40
C MET A 218 14.65 -7.48 4.27
N TYR A 219 13.83 -6.77 3.51
CA TYR A 219 13.88 -5.31 3.48
C TYR A 219 12.97 -4.78 4.59
N GLU A 220 13.35 -3.66 5.15
CA GLU A 220 12.56 -2.94 6.13
C GLU A 220 12.34 -1.52 5.63
N LEU A 221 11.09 -1.10 5.58
CA LEU A 221 10.70 0.26 5.21
C LEU A 221 10.54 1.10 6.47
N GLU A 222 11.10 2.30 6.50
CA GLU A 222 10.84 3.23 7.58
C GLU A 222 9.35 3.61 7.63
N HIS A 223 8.81 3.74 8.84
CA HIS A 223 7.39 4.06 9.02
C HIS A 223 7.05 5.43 8.43
N PRO A 224 5.97 5.59 7.63
CA PRO A 224 5.61 6.88 7.03
C PRO A 224 5.51 8.03 8.04
N ALA A 225 5.06 7.75 9.26
CA ALA A 225 4.99 8.77 10.32
C ALA A 225 6.35 9.38 10.67
N LYS A 226 7.46 8.63 10.55
CA LYS A 226 8.82 9.17 10.72
C LYS A 226 9.29 9.92 9.49
N ILE A 227 9.06 9.34 8.30
CA ILE A 227 9.47 9.96 7.02
C ILE A 227 8.84 11.35 6.87
N PHE A 228 7.56 11.49 7.24
CA PHE A 228 6.79 12.71 7.04
C PHE A 228 6.62 13.55 8.30
N GLU A 229 7.26 13.21 9.44
CA GLU A 229 7.11 13.89 10.74
C GLU A 229 7.28 15.41 10.64
N LYS A 230 8.34 15.87 9.98
CA LYS A 230 8.65 17.30 9.85
C LYS A 230 7.58 18.10 9.10
N TYR A 231 6.76 17.45 8.29
CA TYR A 231 5.70 18.11 7.50
C TYR A 231 4.37 18.19 8.24
N ILE A 232 4.20 17.42 9.32
CA ILE A 232 2.96 17.36 10.09
C ILE A 232 3.09 17.83 11.54
N SER A 233 4.31 18.09 12.01
CA SER A 233 4.60 18.45 13.41
C SER A 233 3.96 19.77 13.86
N ASP A 234 3.72 20.70 12.94
CA ASP A 234 3.07 21.99 13.19
C ASP A 234 1.53 21.92 13.19
N ILE A 235 0.97 20.79 12.83
CA ILE A 235 -0.48 20.62 12.70
C ILE A 235 -1.09 20.24 14.06
N LYS A 236 -1.97 21.10 14.56
CA LYS A 236 -2.72 20.82 15.78
C LYS A 236 -3.74 19.71 15.51
N VAL A 237 -3.52 18.58 16.15
CA VAL A 237 -4.38 17.40 16.00
C VAL A 237 -5.48 17.43 17.03
N PRO A 238 -6.76 17.24 16.67
CA PRO A 238 -7.83 17.07 17.62
C PRO A 238 -7.59 15.88 18.55
N LEU A 239 -7.81 16.09 19.84
CA LEU A 239 -7.70 15.02 20.84
C LEU A 239 -8.74 13.92 20.56
N ASN A 240 -8.36 12.67 20.79
CA ASN A 240 -9.22 11.49 20.68
C ASN A 240 -9.74 11.16 19.27
N LYS A 241 -9.27 11.80 18.22
CA LYS A 241 -9.56 11.44 16.83
C LYS A 241 -8.51 10.49 16.26
N SER A 242 -8.95 9.57 15.42
CA SER A 242 -8.09 8.80 14.56
C SER A 242 -7.61 9.67 13.40
N LYS A 243 -6.43 9.38 12.86
CA LYS A 243 -5.81 10.16 11.80
C LYS A 243 -5.63 9.33 10.55
N VAL A 244 -6.03 9.88 9.42
CA VAL A 244 -5.78 9.25 8.14
C VAL A 244 -4.96 10.20 7.28
N TYR A 245 -3.85 9.70 6.75
CA TYR A 245 -2.93 10.46 5.93
C TYR A 245 -2.90 9.88 4.53
N VAL A 246 -2.92 10.74 3.52
CA VAL A 246 -2.64 10.37 2.14
C VAL A 246 -1.48 11.23 1.65
N VAL A 247 -0.39 10.58 1.22
CA VAL A 247 0.80 11.28 0.71
C VAL A 247 1.06 10.82 -0.71
N MET A 248 1.15 11.78 -1.62
CA MET A 248 1.44 11.52 -3.03
C MET A 248 2.22 12.68 -3.66
N LEU A 249 2.95 12.40 -4.73
CA LEU A 249 3.52 13.44 -5.56
C LEU A 249 2.41 14.24 -6.24
N ASP A 250 2.66 15.54 -6.49
CA ASP A 250 1.68 16.37 -7.22
C ASP A 250 1.43 15.87 -8.65
N SER A 251 2.35 15.11 -9.23
CA SER A 251 2.14 14.42 -10.51
C SER A 251 1.06 13.35 -10.39
N GLU A 252 1.06 12.54 -9.31
CA GLU A 252 0.04 11.52 -9.09
C GLU A 252 -1.32 12.15 -8.82
N LEU A 253 -1.36 13.25 -8.05
CA LEU A 253 -2.60 14.00 -7.83
C LEU A 253 -3.19 14.50 -9.17
N ARG A 254 -2.35 15.08 -10.05
CA ARG A 254 -2.80 15.50 -11.39
C ARG A 254 -3.31 14.34 -12.23
N ASN A 255 -2.67 13.17 -12.15
CA ASN A 255 -3.13 11.97 -12.85
C ASN A 255 -4.52 11.55 -12.38
N ILE A 256 -4.75 11.51 -11.05
CA ILE A 256 -6.07 11.19 -10.47
C ILE A 256 -7.12 12.18 -10.96
N ILE A 257 -6.83 13.47 -10.92
CA ILE A 257 -7.76 14.53 -11.37
C ILE A 257 -8.11 14.35 -12.86
N SER A 258 -7.08 14.12 -13.69
CA SER A 258 -7.27 13.90 -15.13
C SER A 258 -8.08 12.63 -15.43
N ASP A 259 -7.81 11.55 -14.68
CA ASP A 259 -8.53 10.28 -14.86
C ASP A 259 -10.00 10.36 -14.44
N MET A 260 -10.32 11.17 -13.44
CA MET A 260 -11.69 11.35 -12.96
C MET A 260 -12.53 12.23 -13.86
N ASP A 261 -11.89 13.15 -14.61
CA ASP A 261 -12.57 14.05 -15.55
C ASP A 261 -13.75 14.79 -14.89
N THR A 262 -14.96 14.59 -15.40
CA THR A 262 -16.18 15.25 -14.89
C THR A 262 -16.55 14.85 -13.45
N GLU A 263 -16.13 13.66 -12.99
CA GLU A 263 -16.41 13.19 -11.63
C GLU A 263 -15.54 13.91 -10.57
N TRP A 264 -14.43 14.51 -10.99
CA TRP A 264 -13.54 15.24 -10.09
C TRP A 264 -14.24 16.38 -9.35
N GLN A 265 -15.08 17.16 -10.05
CA GLN A 265 -15.74 18.29 -9.41
C GLN A 265 -16.60 17.85 -8.23
N SER A 266 -17.37 16.78 -8.37
CA SER A 266 -18.20 16.25 -7.28
C SER A 266 -17.34 15.77 -6.09
N LEU A 267 -16.24 15.06 -6.36
CA LEU A 267 -15.33 14.62 -5.28
C LEU A 267 -14.66 15.83 -4.60
N SER A 268 -14.19 16.80 -5.37
CA SER A 268 -13.56 18.02 -4.85
C SER A 268 -14.50 18.79 -3.94
N ASP A 269 -15.76 18.99 -4.36
CA ASP A 269 -16.77 19.69 -3.56
C ASP A 269 -17.05 18.98 -2.23
N GLU A 270 -17.09 17.63 -2.24
CA GLU A 270 -17.24 16.85 -1.01
C GLU A 270 -16.01 17.00 -0.09
N LEU A 271 -14.79 16.94 -0.65
CA LEU A 271 -13.56 17.12 0.14
C LEU A 271 -13.48 18.55 0.72
N ASP A 272 -13.90 19.56 -0.04
CA ASP A 272 -13.92 20.94 0.41
C ASP A 272 -14.92 21.17 1.57
N GLN A 273 -16.05 20.46 1.58
CA GLN A 273 -16.96 20.46 2.73
C GLN A 273 -16.26 19.92 3.99
N PHE A 274 -15.47 18.83 3.90
CA PHE A 274 -14.70 18.30 5.02
C PHE A 274 -13.58 19.27 5.46
N LYS A 275 -12.96 19.98 4.52
CA LYS A 275 -11.98 21.05 4.86
C LYS A 275 -12.66 22.20 5.61
N ALA A 276 -13.84 22.63 5.17
CA ALA A 276 -14.58 23.73 5.79
C ALA A 276 -14.96 23.46 7.25
N ILE A 277 -15.24 22.20 7.61
CA ILE A 277 -15.56 21.80 8.98
C ILE A 277 -14.33 21.35 9.81
N GLY A 278 -13.12 21.44 9.22
CA GLY A 278 -11.86 21.13 9.92
C GLY A 278 -11.56 19.63 10.06
N ASN A 279 -12.29 18.76 9.40
CA ASN A 279 -12.04 17.30 9.40
C ASN A 279 -11.03 16.85 8.33
N LEU A 280 -10.66 17.74 7.41
CA LEU A 280 -9.65 17.48 6.38
C LEU A 280 -8.72 18.68 6.24
N ILE A 281 -7.43 18.42 6.16
CA ILE A 281 -6.39 19.40 5.82
C ILE A 281 -5.69 18.91 4.55
N GLU A 282 -5.48 19.82 3.62
CA GLU A 282 -4.61 19.61 2.46
C GLU A 282 -3.39 20.52 2.60
N LYS A 283 -2.19 19.94 2.56
CA LYS A 283 -0.93 20.69 2.70
C LYS A 283 -0.01 20.35 1.54
N LYS A 284 0.46 21.38 0.83
CA LYS A 284 1.52 21.26 -0.17
C LYS A 284 2.87 21.22 0.53
N ILE A 285 3.72 20.31 0.13
CA ILE A 285 5.05 20.09 0.71
C ILE A 285 6.08 19.85 -0.40
N ASN A 286 7.36 20.02 -0.06
CA ASN A 286 8.46 19.57 -0.91
C ASN A 286 9.22 18.48 -0.16
N ILE A 287 9.26 17.29 -0.72
CA ILE A 287 9.97 16.14 -0.16
C ILE A 287 11.31 15.95 -0.86
N PRO A 288 12.33 15.39 -0.22
CA PRO A 288 13.54 14.94 -0.92
C PRO A 288 13.16 13.96 -2.03
N ASP A 289 13.80 14.06 -3.18
CA ASP A 289 13.63 13.07 -4.25
C ASP A 289 14.33 11.76 -3.83
N PRO A 290 13.61 10.65 -3.67
CA PRO A 290 14.24 9.39 -3.27
C PRO A 290 15.27 8.85 -4.29
N ASN A 291 15.20 9.31 -5.55
CA ASN A 291 16.15 8.93 -6.60
C ASN A 291 17.35 9.89 -6.71
N ASN A 292 17.20 11.12 -6.20
CA ASN A 292 18.25 12.13 -6.20
C ASN A 292 18.13 13.01 -4.95
N PRO A 293 18.79 12.63 -3.83
CA PRO A 293 18.66 13.35 -2.55
C PRO A 293 19.04 14.84 -2.56
N ASP A 294 19.76 15.29 -3.59
CA ASP A 294 20.14 16.70 -3.76
C ASP A 294 19.01 17.56 -4.38
N SER A 295 17.88 16.93 -4.73
CA SER A 295 16.70 17.58 -5.29
C SER A 295 15.46 17.33 -4.46
N THR A 296 14.41 18.11 -4.72
CA THR A 296 13.11 17.94 -4.06
C THR A 296 12.00 17.77 -5.09
N LEU A 297 10.95 17.06 -4.69
CA LEU A 297 9.75 16.85 -5.46
C LEU A 297 8.54 17.49 -4.78
N PRO A 298 7.68 18.19 -5.54
CA PRO A 298 6.42 18.71 -5.01
C PRO A 298 5.46 17.55 -4.72
N ALA A 299 4.89 17.56 -3.53
CA ALA A 299 3.97 16.55 -3.05
C ALA A 299 2.81 17.18 -2.27
N THR A 300 1.75 16.43 -2.13
CA THR A 300 0.59 16.81 -1.33
C THR A 300 0.37 15.80 -0.23
N ILE A 301 0.12 16.29 0.98
CA ILE A 301 -0.34 15.49 2.10
C ILE A 301 -1.76 15.92 2.48
N PHE A 302 -2.68 14.94 2.49
CA PHE A 302 -4.02 15.10 3.05
C PHE A 302 -4.03 14.49 4.45
N ILE A 303 -4.66 15.17 5.40
CA ILE A 303 -4.77 14.74 6.80
C ILE A 303 -6.24 14.80 7.19
N ALA A 304 -6.83 13.64 7.40
CA ALA A 304 -8.22 13.51 7.80
C ALA A 304 -8.34 13.09 9.26
N TYR A 305 -9.40 13.52 9.91
CA TYR A 305 -9.75 13.20 11.29
C TYR A 305 -11.09 12.52 11.35
N THR A 306 -11.14 11.37 12.03
CA THR A 306 -12.36 10.57 12.23
C THR A 306 -12.50 10.13 13.69
N ASP A 307 -13.69 9.68 14.08
CA ASP A 307 -13.97 9.10 15.41
C ASP A 307 -13.36 7.72 15.61
#